data_b5ebabbf3124e80885e28c97b1040711
#
_entry.id   b5ebabbf3124e80885e28c97b1040711
#
_cell.length_a   1.000
_cell.length_b   1.000
_cell.length_c   1.000
_cell.angle_alpha   90.00
_cell.angle_beta   90.00
_cell.angle_gamma   90.00
#
_symmetry.space_group_name_H-M   'P 1'
#
loop_
_entity.id
_entity.type
_entity.pdbx_description
1 polymer ?
#
loop_
_entity_poly.entity_id
_entity_poly.type
_entity_poly.pdbx_seq_one_letter_code
_entity_poly.pdbx_strand_id
1 'polypeptide(L)'
;SKVIDSRPTEESNSIRRRRECLKCQKRFTTYEKLEAISLAVIKKDQSRQQYDRGKVLKGIITACEKRPISLSQMEQIADDIESELYQSMTREIESTAIGEKVMEKLKKLDEVAYVRFASVYKSFDDIDTFMAELQGLIDDKKD
;
A
#
# COMPACT_ATOMS: atom_id res chain seq x y z
N SER A 1 31.25 -22.99 -1.74
CA SER A 1 31.48 -21.88 -0.82
C SER A 1 30.73 -22.08 0.50
N LYS A 2 31.26 -21.53 1.55
CA LYS A 2 30.63 -21.54 2.86
C LYS A 2 30.27 -20.12 3.27
N VAL A 3 29.21 -19.97 4.06
CA VAL A 3 28.81 -18.69 4.63
C VAL A 3 29.58 -18.47 5.93
N ILE A 4 30.27 -17.36 6.07
CA ILE A 4 31.03 -17.00 7.25
C ILE A 4 30.39 -15.87 8.06
N ASP A 5 29.45 -15.13 7.48
CA ASP A 5 28.68 -14.10 8.18
C ASP A 5 27.38 -13.83 7.40
N SER A 6 26.33 -13.48 8.12
CA SER A 6 25.02 -13.12 7.55
C SER A 6 24.44 -11.96 8.32
N ARG A 7 24.02 -10.90 7.61
CA ARG A 7 23.40 -9.72 8.23
C ARG A 7 22.24 -9.23 7.37
N PRO A 8 21.13 -8.83 8.00
CA PRO A 8 20.07 -8.18 7.25
C PRO A 8 20.55 -6.82 6.72
N THR A 9 20.05 -6.41 5.57
CA THR A 9 20.29 -5.08 5.03
C THR A 9 19.25 -4.10 5.55
N GLU A 10 19.49 -2.80 5.36
CA GLU A 10 18.53 -1.75 5.73
C GLU A 10 17.19 -1.93 5.01
N GLU A 11 17.20 -2.51 3.82
CA GLU A 11 15.99 -2.86 3.05
C GLU A 11 15.40 -4.19 3.49
N SER A 12 15.07 -4.42 4.64
CA SER A 12 14.50 -5.64 5.29
C SER A 12 14.17 -6.86 4.40
N ASN A 13 14.20 -6.74 3.07
CA ASN A 13 13.89 -7.79 2.10
C ASN A 13 15.12 -8.46 1.50
N SER A 14 16.32 -8.14 1.99
CA SER A 14 17.55 -8.77 1.52
C SER A 14 18.47 -9.09 2.68
N ILE A 15 19.37 -10.05 2.45
CA ILE A 15 20.35 -10.50 3.43
C ILE A 15 21.72 -10.41 2.77
N ARG A 16 22.65 -9.73 3.45
CA ARG A 16 24.05 -9.72 3.05
C ARG A 16 24.75 -10.92 3.65
N ARG A 17 25.38 -11.75 2.81
CA ARG A 17 26.15 -12.89 3.25
C ARG A 17 27.62 -12.74 2.86
N ARG A 18 28.51 -12.96 3.82
CA ARG A 18 29.94 -13.07 3.57
C ARG A 18 30.24 -14.54 3.32
N ARG A 19 30.85 -14.85 2.18
CA ARG A 19 31.15 -16.23 1.78
C ARG A 19 32.63 -16.43 1.55
N GLU A 20 33.08 -17.68 1.67
CA GLU A 20 34.46 -18.07 1.42
C GLU A 20 34.47 -19.25 0.44
N CYS A 21 35.29 -19.14 -0.59
CA CYS A 21 35.44 -20.23 -1.56
C CYS A 21 36.23 -21.38 -0.93
N LEU A 22 35.69 -22.59 -1.01
CA LEU A 22 36.33 -23.79 -0.42
C LEU A 22 37.62 -24.20 -1.13
N LYS A 23 37.80 -23.78 -2.40
CA LYS A 23 38.99 -24.15 -3.20
C LYS A 23 40.13 -23.17 -3.04
N CYS A 24 39.85 -21.88 -3.15
CA CYS A 24 40.88 -20.83 -3.17
C CYS A 24 40.89 -19.95 -1.94
N GLN A 25 39.92 -20.13 -1.04
CA GLN A 25 39.76 -19.40 0.22
C GLN A 25 39.55 -17.89 0.03
N LYS A 26 39.21 -17.45 -1.18
CA LYS A 26 38.82 -16.05 -1.39
C LYS A 26 37.47 -15.77 -0.76
N ARG A 27 37.35 -14.64 -0.11
CA ARG A 27 36.11 -14.18 0.51
C ARG A 27 35.41 -13.22 -0.43
N PHE A 28 34.09 -13.33 -0.49
CA PHE A 28 33.27 -12.47 -1.32
C PHE A 28 31.92 -12.24 -0.65
N THR A 29 31.21 -11.19 -1.07
CA THR A 29 29.91 -10.81 -0.54
C THR A 29 28.83 -11.14 -1.54
N THR A 30 27.76 -11.78 -1.08
CA THR A 30 26.55 -12.03 -1.86
C THR A 30 25.36 -11.44 -1.16
N TYR A 31 24.34 -11.10 -1.93
CA TYR A 31 23.06 -10.62 -1.41
C TYR A 31 21.97 -11.60 -1.82
N GLU A 32 21.21 -12.06 -0.84
CA GLU A 32 20.01 -12.84 -1.08
C GLU A 32 18.83 -11.90 -0.96
N LYS A 33 18.10 -11.72 -2.05
CA LYS A 33 16.88 -10.91 -2.08
C LYS A 33 15.68 -11.84 -2.10
N LEU A 34 14.66 -11.50 -1.31
CA LEU A 34 13.38 -12.15 -1.46
C LEU A 34 12.85 -11.84 -2.86
N GLU A 35 12.41 -12.86 -3.58
CA GLU A 35 11.70 -12.63 -4.85
C GLU A 35 10.50 -11.76 -4.54
N ALA A 36 10.51 -10.54 -5.07
CA ALA A 36 9.37 -9.67 -4.97
C ALA A 36 8.23 -10.32 -5.76
N ILE A 37 7.17 -10.74 -5.06
CA ILE A 37 5.95 -11.18 -5.73
C ILE A 37 5.40 -9.94 -6.44
N SER A 38 5.45 -9.96 -7.77
CA SER A 38 4.93 -8.86 -8.57
C SER A 38 3.40 -8.85 -8.45
N LEU A 39 2.87 -7.79 -7.82
CA LEU A 39 1.43 -7.60 -7.68
C LEU A 39 0.93 -6.73 -8.82
N ALA A 40 0.02 -7.26 -9.62
CA ALA A 40 -0.60 -6.54 -10.72
C ALA A 40 -1.93 -5.92 -10.26
N VAL A 41 -2.17 -4.68 -10.67
CA VAL A 41 -3.42 -3.98 -10.42
C VAL A 41 -4.24 -3.98 -11.72
N ILE A 42 -5.46 -4.50 -11.63
CA ILE A 42 -6.39 -4.52 -12.76
C ILE A 42 -7.24 -3.25 -12.68
N LYS A 43 -7.11 -2.40 -13.70
CA LYS A 43 -7.88 -1.15 -13.79
C LYS A 43 -9.29 -1.37 -14.32
N LYS A 44 -10.13 -0.36 -14.21
CA LYS A 44 -11.53 -0.41 -14.68
C LYS A 44 -11.65 -0.74 -16.17
N ASP A 45 -10.67 -0.33 -16.99
CA ASP A 45 -10.61 -0.64 -18.41
C ASP A 45 -10.01 -2.01 -18.73
N GLN A 46 -9.78 -2.83 -17.70
CA GLN A 46 -9.16 -4.16 -17.75
C GLN A 46 -7.68 -4.15 -18.07
N SER A 47 -7.04 -2.97 -18.14
CA SER A 47 -5.58 -2.90 -18.27
C SER A 47 -4.92 -3.30 -16.95
N ARG A 48 -3.69 -3.82 -17.06
CA ARG A 48 -2.91 -4.26 -15.90
C ARG A 48 -1.73 -3.33 -15.71
N GLN A 49 -1.50 -2.93 -14.46
CA GLN A 49 -0.33 -2.14 -14.08
C GLN A 49 0.30 -2.77 -12.85
N GLN A 50 1.59 -2.57 -12.69
CA GLN A 50 2.27 -2.98 -11.47
C GLN A 50 1.77 -2.13 -10.30
N TYR A 51 1.59 -2.76 -9.14
CA TYR A 51 1.22 -2.04 -7.92
C TYR A 51 2.28 -0.97 -7.60
N ASP A 52 1.83 0.24 -7.32
CA ASP A 52 2.69 1.38 -7.02
C ASP A 52 2.22 2.05 -5.72
N ARG A 53 2.97 1.79 -4.65
CA ARG A 53 2.70 2.38 -3.33
C ARG A 53 2.68 3.92 -3.39
N GLY A 54 3.56 4.50 -4.21
CA GLY A 54 3.63 5.95 -4.38
C GLY A 54 2.34 6.57 -4.87
N LYS A 55 1.63 5.90 -5.77
CA LYS A 55 0.33 6.37 -6.27
C LYS A 55 -0.74 6.33 -5.18
N VAL A 56 -0.77 5.28 -4.39
CA VAL A 56 -1.70 5.14 -3.27
C VAL A 56 -1.43 6.23 -2.24
N LEU A 57 -0.17 6.40 -1.86
CA LEU A 57 0.24 7.42 -0.88
C LEU A 57 -0.10 8.83 -1.38
N LYS A 58 0.13 9.13 -2.64
CA LYS A 58 -0.20 10.43 -3.24
C LYS A 58 -1.70 10.73 -3.13
N GLY A 59 -2.54 9.75 -3.40
CA GLY A 59 -3.99 9.88 -3.25
C GLY A 59 -4.40 10.17 -1.82
N ILE A 60 -3.78 9.48 -0.86
CA ILE A 60 -4.02 9.69 0.57
C ILE A 60 -3.58 11.10 0.99
N ILE A 61 -2.40 11.53 0.59
CA ILE A 61 -1.87 12.86 0.89
C ILE A 61 -2.82 13.96 0.38
N THR A 62 -3.28 13.82 -0.85
CA THR A 62 -4.21 14.77 -1.46
C THR A 62 -5.52 14.86 -0.66
N ALA A 63 -6.06 13.72 -0.25
CA ALA A 63 -7.30 13.67 0.52
C ALA A 63 -7.13 14.26 1.92
N CYS A 64 -5.96 14.14 2.51
CA CYS A 64 -5.65 14.61 3.87
C CYS A 64 -5.15 16.06 3.92
N GLU A 65 -5.09 16.75 2.80
CA GLU A 65 -4.59 18.12 2.70
C GLU A 65 -5.32 19.06 3.66
N LYS A 66 -4.57 19.83 4.45
CA LYS A 66 -5.09 20.76 5.46
C LYS A 66 -5.90 20.10 6.59
N ARG A 67 -5.75 18.80 6.75
CA ARG A 67 -6.33 18.08 7.89
C ARG A 67 -5.25 17.79 8.93
N PRO A 68 -5.62 17.62 10.22
CA PRO A 68 -4.65 17.35 11.28
C PRO A 68 -4.19 15.89 11.27
N ILE A 69 -3.63 15.47 10.14
CA ILE A 69 -3.12 14.12 9.91
C ILE A 69 -1.65 14.24 9.55
N SER A 70 -0.78 13.54 10.27
CA SER A 70 0.65 13.57 10.01
C SER A 70 1.00 12.72 8.78
N LEU A 71 2.13 13.05 8.15
CA LEU A 71 2.66 12.25 7.05
C LEU A 71 2.93 10.80 7.52
N SER A 72 3.37 10.64 8.75
CA SER A 72 3.61 9.31 9.35
C SER A 72 2.33 8.48 9.37
N GLN A 73 1.19 9.07 9.72
CA GLN A 73 -0.11 8.39 9.70
C GLN A 73 -0.52 7.99 8.28
N MET A 74 -0.27 8.87 7.30
CA MET A 74 -0.57 8.59 5.89
C MET A 74 0.29 7.44 5.36
N GLU A 75 1.58 7.45 5.67
CA GLU A 75 2.51 6.38 5.29
C GLU A 75 2.13 5.06 5.96
N GLN A 76 1.67 5.10 7.20
CA GLN A 76 1.21 3.91 7.91
C GLN A 76 0.02 3.27 7.20
N ILE A 77 -0.92 4.08 6.73
CA ILE A 77 -2.07 3.58 5.95
C ILE A 77 -1.57 2.86 4.68
N ALA A 78 -0.65 3.49 3.95
CA ALA A 78 -0.09 2.90 2.74
C ALA A 78 0.64 1.58 3.03
N ASP A 79 1.42 1.54 4.12
CA ASP A 79 2.14 0.34 4.55
C ASP A 79 1.19 -0.79 4.95
N ASP A 80 0.14 -0.46 5.69
CA ASP A 80 -0.86 -1.45 6.13
C ASP A 80 -1.59 -2.06 4.92
N ILE A 81 -1.94 -1.25 3.93
CA ILE A 81 -2.59 -1.72 2.72
C ILE A 81 -1.65 -2.66 1.95
N GLU A 82 -0.40 -2.24 1.76
CA GLU A 82 0.59 -3.05 1.06
C GLU A 82 0.80 -4.39 1.77
N SER A 83 0.91 -4.36 3.09
CA SER A 83 1.06 -5.57 3.91
C SER A 83 -0.13 -6.50 3.75
N GLU A 84 -1.35 -5.99 3.80
CA GLU A 84 -2.57 -6.78 3.59
C GLU A 84 -2.59 -7.43 2.20
N LEU A 85 -2.19 -6.69 1.17
CA LEU A 85 -2.15 -7.19 -0.20
C LEU A 85 -1.15 -8.34 -0.36
N TYR A 86 0.03 -8.21 0.22
CA TYR A 86 1.04 -9.26 0.15
C TYR A 86 0.68 -10.48 1.00
N GLN A 87 0.03 -10.28 2.14
CA GLN A 87 -0.42 -11.38 2.99
C GLN A 87 -1.52 -12.20 2.34
N SER A 88 -2.32 -11.61 1.48
CA SER A 88 -3.39 -12.32 0.77
C SER A 88 -2.84 -13.30 -0.27
N MET A 89 -1.54 -13.23 -0.58
CA MET A 89 -0.85 -14.08 -1.56
C MET A 89 -1.47 -14.07 -2.96
N THR A 90 -2.31 -13.09 -3.26
CA THR A 90 -2.86 -12.90 -4.59
C THR A 90 -1.86 -12.17 -5.47
N ARG A 91 -1.77 -12.53 -6.74
CA ARG A 91 -0.89 -11.88 -7.70
C ARG A 91 -1.58 -10.73 -8.45
N GLU A 92 -2.89 -10.70 -8.41
CA GLU A 92 -3.71 -9.70 -9.08
C GLU A 92 -4.75 -9.16 -8.11
N ILE A 93 -4.99 -7.85 -8.16
CA ILE A 93 -6.03 -7.20 -7.38
C ILE A 93 -6.68 -6.11 -8.22
N GLU A 94 -7.98 -5.96 -8.08
CA GLU A 94 -8.71 -4.89 -8.75
C GLU A 94 -8.41 -3.54 -8.08
N SER A 95 -8.28 -2.49 -8.88
CA SER A 95 -8.06 -1.13 -8.38
C SER A 95 -9.17 -0.69 -7.44
N THR A 96 -10.40 -1.16 -7.68
CA THR A 96 -11.56 -0.90 -6.82
C THR A 96 -11.36 -1.44 -5.41
N ALA A 97 -10.78 -2.63 -5.28
CA ALA A 97 -10.51 -3.23 -3.97
C ALA A 97 -9.47 -2.42 -3.19
N ILE A 98 -8.46 -1.89 -3.86
CA ILE A 98 -7.45 -1.02 -3.23
C ILE A 98 -8.11 0.26 -2.71
N GLY A 99 -8.92 0.91 -3.56
CA GLY A 99 -9.64 2.13 -3.19
C GLY A 99 -10.56 1.93 -2.00
N GLU A 100 -11.27 0.80 -1.95
CA GLU A 100 -12.13 0.47 -0.80
C GLU A 100 -11.33 0.31 0.49
N LYS A 101 -10.13 -0.28 0.43
CA LYS A 101 -9.24 -0.40 1.59
C LYS A 101 -8.79 0.98 2.09
N VAL A 102 -8.44 1.88 1.17
CA VAL A 102 -8.06 3.25 1.52
C VAL A 102 -9.24 3.96 2.20
N MET A 103 -10.43 3.87 1.60
CA MET A 103 -11.63 4.51 2.14
C MET A 103 -11.98 4.00 3.54
N GLU A 104 -11.88 2.70 3.77
CA GLU A 104 -12.15 2.10 5.07
C GLU A 104 -11.21 2.68 6.15
N LYS A 105 -9.93 2.79 5.83
CA LYS A 105 -8.94 3.34 6.76
C LYS A 105 -9.11 4.84 7.00
N LEU A 106 -9.40 5.60 5.95
CA LEU A 106 -9.65 7.04 6.06
C LEU A 106 -10.92 7.34 6.85
N LYS A 107 -11.97 6.53 6.69
CA LYS A 107 -13.23 6.68 7.42
C LYS A 107 -13.01 6.65 8.92
N LYS A 108 -12.11 5.78 9.38
CA LYS A 108 -11.77 5.66 10.82
C LYS A 108 -10.88 6.80 11.31
N LEU A 109 -10.10 7.40 10.42
CA LEU A 109 -9.11 8.41 10.79
C LEU A 109 -9.65 9.84 10.70
N ASP A 110 -10.30 10.18 9.59
CA ASP A 110 -10.79 11.54 9.33
C ASP A 110 -11.90 11.51 8.29
N GLU A 111 -13.08 11.93 8.68
CA GLU A 111 -14.26 11.87 7.81
C GLU A 111 -14.16 12.78 6.59
N VAL A 112 -13.54 13.93 6.74
CA VAL A 112 -13.37 14.87 5.60
C VAL A 112 -12.42 14.28 4.57
N ALA A 113 -11.31 13.69 5.02
CA ALA A 113 -10.39 12.99 4.13
C ALA A 113 -11.08 11.83 3.41
N TYR A 114 -11.91 11.09 4.13
CA TYR A 114 -12.71 10.01 3.55
C TYR A 114 -13.61 10.52 2.44
N VAL A 115 -14.39 11.59 2.70
CA VAL A 115 -15.31 12.16 1.71
C VAL A 115 -14.56 12.66 0.47
N ARG A 116 -13.43 13.32 0.67
CA ARG A 116 -12.60 13.80 -0.45
C ARG A 116 -12.10 12.66 -1.32
N PHE A 117 -11.59 11.62 -0.71
CA PHE A 117 -11.09 10.45 -1.44
C PHE A 117 -12.24 9.75 -2.18
N ALA A 118 -13.36 9.55 -1.50
CA ALA A 118 -14.53 8.90 -2.07
C ALA A 118 -15.09 9.69 -3.26
N SER A 119 -15.09 11.02 -3.17
CA SER A 119 -15.61 11.86 -4.25
C SER A 119 -14.82 11.72 -5.56
N VAL A 120 -13.50 11.56 -5.45
CA VAL A 120 -12.64 11.33 -6.62
C VAL A 120 -12.72 9.88 -7.09
N TYR A 121 -12.64 8.96 -6.14
CA TYR A 121 -12.55 7.53 -6.41
C TYR A 121 -13.86 6.96 -6.97
N LYS A 122 -14.99 7.28 -6.36
CA LYS A 122 -16.30 6.78 -6.80
C LYS A 122 -16.87 7.55 -7.97
N SER A 123 -16.34 8.74 -8.26
CA SER A 123 -16.79 9.58 -9.38
C SER A 123 -18.31 9.73 -9.40
N PHE A 124 -18.86 10.33 -8.33
CA PHE A 124 -20.31 10.53 -8.21
C PHE A 124 -20.85 11.32 -9.39
N ASP A 125 -21.84 10.75 -10.06
CA ASP A 125 -22.43 11.36 -11.27
C ASP A 125 -23.39 12.49 -10.94
N ASP A 126 -23.95 12.51 -9.74
CA ASP A 126 -24.91 13.52 -9.32
C ASP A 126 -24.81 13.82 -7.82
N ILE A 127 -25.47 14.91 -7.43
CA ILE A 127 -25.49 15.38 -6.04
C ILE A 127 -26.25 14.39 -5.13
N ASP A 128 -27.30 13.78 -5.64
CA ASP A 128 -28.13 12.87 -4.85
C ASP A 128 -27.35 11.63 -4.39
N THR A 129 -26.55 11.06 -5.28
CA THR A 129 -25.65 9.93 -4.94
C THR A 129 -24.62 10.34 -3.92
N PHE A 130 -24.05 11.53 -4.06
CA PHE A 130 -23.07 12.08 -3.12
C PHE A 130 -23.72 12.32 -1.74
N MET A 131 -24.93 12.90 -1.74
CA MET A 131 -25.67 13.12 -0.49
C MET A 131 -26.02 11.82 0.22
N ALA A 132 -26.36 10.78 -0.51
CA ALA A 132 -26.63 9.45 0.08
C ALA A 132 -25.40 8.90 0.80
N GLU A 133 -24.21 9.08 0.22
CA GLU A 133 -22.95 8.66 0.87
C GLU A 133 -22.70 9.45 2.17
N LEU A 134 -22.91 10.76 2.14
CA LEU A 134 -22.79 11.63 3.32
C LEU A 134 -23.80 11.23 4.40
N GLN A 135 -25.04 10.92 4.01
CA GLN A 135 -26.08 10.51 4.95
C GLN A 135 -25.69 9.20 5.63
N GLY A 136 -25.10 8.26 4.91
CA GLY A 136 -24.58 7.02 5.47
C GLY A 136 -23.54 7.26 6.57
N LEU A 137 -22.65 8.23 6.38
CA LEU A 137 -21.65 8.62 7.38
C LEU A 137 -22.29 9.22 8.62
N ILE A 138 -23.31 10.07 8.44
CA ILE A 138 -24.04 10.70 9.56
C ILE A 138 -24.77 9.61 10.37
N ASP A 139 -25.41 8.66 9.70
CA ASP A 139 -26.14 7.58 10.34
C ASP A 139 -25.21 6.66 11.14
N ASP A 140 -24.03 6.36 10.63
CA ASP A 140 -23.01 5.58 11.33
C ASP A 140 -22.56 6.26 12.63
N LYS A 141 -22.59 7.56 12.70
CA LYS A 141 -22.25 8.33 13.92
C LYS A 141 -23.29 8.25 15.02
N LYS A 142 -24.53 8.00 14.68
CA LYS A 142 -25.64 7.98 15.65
C LYS A 142 -25.70 6.67 16.46
N ASP A 143 -24.91 5.70 16.07
CA ASP A 143 -24.84 4.39 16.75
C ASP A 143 -23.73 4.37 17.86
#